data_f711ef1273c139f774e6e86d2a6662eb
#
_entry.id   f711ef1273c139f774e6e86d2a6662eb
#
_cell.length_a   1.000
_cell.length_b   1.000
_cell.length_c   1.000
_cell.angle_alpha   90.00
_cell.angle_beta   90.00
_cell.angle_gamma   90.00
#
_symmetry.space_group_name_H-M   'P 1'
#
loop_
_entity.id
_entity.type
_entity.pdbx_description
1 polymer ?
#
loop_
_entity_poly.entity_id
_entity_poly.type
_entity_poly.pdbx_seq_one_letter_code
_entity_poly.pdbx_strand_id
1 'polypeptide(L)'
;MILIKNGRVVDPVTGVDEVMDVLIEGAHIEDVGRNLSAAGAEVIDASGLVVAPGLVDTHVHFRDPGQTYKEDILTGAAAAAKGGFTTVVCMANTKPTVDNVETLKYVQEKGEKTGIHVLQAAAISKGLKGQEMVDMDALAEAGAAGFTDDGIPIMDEKLLLAAMEKARDLDMPISLHEEDPLFVKQAGVNQGKISEQLNYGGASRTAEDVMVARDCMLALHTGAPVCIQHISSANSVELVRMAKKMGADVHAEATPHHFTLTEDAVLKYGTLARMNPPVRTENDRLQIIEGLKDGTIDLIVTDHAPHSTEEKEKPLAEAPSGITGLETSLGLGLLSLVEPGHLTLMQLMACMSKNPAEFYRMIPGSVSQDAPADLVIFGEKERWTVDHFASKASNSPFKGWELPGKIHYTICAGKIVYQG
;
A
#
# COMPACT_ATOMS: atom_id res chain seq x y z
N MET A 1 17.64 21.38 13.02
CA MET A 1 18.64 20.51 12.34
C MET A 1 18.68 19.16 13.02
N ILE A 2 18.76 18.09 12.25
CA ILE A 2 18.98 16.72 12.73
C ILE A 2 20.22 16.18 12.00
N LEU A 3 21.12 15.54 12.73
CA LEU A 3 22.30 14.89 12.17
C LEU A 3 22.23 13.38 12.45
N ILE A 4 21.94 12.60 11.43
CA ILE A 4 21.94 11.13 11.49
C ILE A 4 23.38 10.67 11.23
N LYS A 5 23.96 9.89 12.15
CA LYS A 5 25.33 9.43 12.09
C LYS A 5 25.44 7.94 11.85
N ASN A 6 26.43 7.53 11.04
CA ASN A 6 26.86 6.14 10.87
C ASN A 6 25.78 5.18 10.35
N GLY A 7 24.71 5.66 9.71
CA GLY A 7 23.65 4.82 9.18
C GLY A 7 24.02 4.18 7.85
N ARG A 8 23.58 2.93 7.60
CA ARG A 8 23.65 2.33 6.26
C ARG A 8 22.56 2.96 5.40
N VAL A 9 22.93 3.90 4.54
CA VAL A 9 22.02 4.51 3.56
C VAL A 9 21.70 3.48 2.48
N VAL A 10 20.40 3.20 2.30
CA VAL A 10 19.90 2.33 1.21
C VAL A 10 18.88 3.13 0.42
N ASP A 11 19.27 3.61 -0.75
CA ASP A 11 18.49 4.52 -1.58
C ASP A 11 18.23 3.94 -2.97
N PRO A 12 17.00 3.53 -3.29
CA PRO A 12 16.66 2.94 -4.59
C PRO A 12 16.63 3.95 -5.74
N VAL A 13 16.66 5.26 -5.47
CA VAL A 13 16.71 6.29 -6.52
C VAL A 13 18.12 6.49 -7.01
N THR A 14 19.09 6.61 -6.09
CA THR A 14 20.51 6.82 -6.42
C THR A 14 21.30 5.53 -6.57
N GLY A 15 20.75 4.40 -6.08
CA GLY A 15 21.44 3.11 -6.03
C GLY A 15 22.51 3.00 -4.94
N VAL A 16 22.54 3.94 -4.00
CA VAL A 16 23.51 3.96 -2.88
C VAL A 16 23.16 2.90 -1.85
N ASP A 17 24.16 2.12 -1.43
CA ASP A 17 24.12 1.19 -0.30
C ASP A 17 25.44 1.27 0.46
N GLU A 18 25.60 2.32 1.27
CA GLU A 18 26.85 2.63 1.99
C GLU A 18 26.58 3.23 3.38
N VAL A 19 27.55 3.11 4.29
CA VAL A 19 27.51 3.79 5.60
C VAL A 19 27.86 5.26 5.42
N MET A 20 26.90 6.13 5.75
CA MET A 20 26.98 7.58 5.60
C MET A 20 26.32 8.31 6.77
N ASP A 21 26.60 9.61 6.87
CA ASP A 21 25.89 10.55 7.73
C ASP A 21 24.93 11.36 6.86
N VAL A 22 23.80 11.77 7.43
CA VAL A 22 22.78 12.60 6.76
C VAL A 22 22.48 13.81 7.64
N LEU A 23 22.66 15.00 7.10
CA LEU A 23 22.30 16.26 7.77
C LEU A 23 20.96 16.77 7.21
N ILE A 24 20.04 17.04 8.11
CA ILE A 24 18.71 17.60 7.78
C ILE A 24 18.62 19.02 8.31
N GLU A 25 18.24 19.97 7.44
CA GLU A 25 17.92 21.34 7.81
C GLU A 25 16.53 21.73 7.28
N GLY A 26 15.63 22.15 8.20
CA GLY A 26 14.24 22.40 7.81
C GLY A 26 13.57 21.15 7.30
N ALA A 27 12.98 21.21 6.11
CA ALA A 27 12.27 20.10 5.47
C ALA A 27 13.12 19.33 4.44
N HIS A 28 14.41 19.60 4.31
CA HIS A 28 15.28 19.05 3.26
C HIS A 28 16.55 18.42 3.84
N ILE A 29 17.15 17.54 3.07
CA ILE A 29 18.47 16.98 3.33
C ILE A 29 19.49 18.02 2.87
N GLU A 30 20.27 18.57 3.80
CA GLU A 30 21.29 19.58 3.53
C GLU A 30 22.57 18.95 2.97
N ASP A 31 22.99 17.82 3.54
CA ASP A 31 24.22 17.14 3.13
C ASP A 31 24.16 15.64 3.42
N VAL A 32 24.83 14.85 2.58
CA VAL A 32 25.01 13.40 2.75
C VAL A 32 26.48 13.07 2.51
N GLY A 33 27.14 12.51 3.51
CA GLY A 33 28.58 12.26 3.41
C GLY A 33 29.12 11.46 4.57
N ARG A 34 30.43 11.53 4.75
CA ARG A 34 31.10 10.87 5.88
C ARG A 34 31.68 11.92 6.83
N ASN A 35 31.61 11.66 8.14
CA ASN A 35 32.17 12.52 9.18
C ASN A 35 31.55 13.93 9.19
N LEU A 36 30.26 14.05 8.85
CA LEU A 36 29.55 15.32 8.94
C LEU A 36 29.49 15.79 10.40
N SER A 37 29.47 17.10 10.59
CA SER A 37 29.30 17.73 11.90
C SER A 37 28.46 19.00 11.76
N ALA A 38 27.50 19.18 12.65
CA ALA A 38 26.65 20.36 12.68
C ALA A 38 26.47 20.83 14.12
N ALA A 39 26.94 22.03 14.43
CA ALA A 39 26.84 22.59 15.77
C ALA A 39 25.37 22.84 16.14
N GLY A 40 24.92 22.30 17.27
CA GLY A 40 23.55 22.47 17.75
C GLY A 40 22.51 21.59 17.07
N ALA A 41 22.89 20.64 16.22
CA ALA A 41 21.99 19.65 15.67
C ALA A 41 21.62 18.60 16.75
N GLU A 42 20.38 18.11 16.70
CA GLU A 42 20.00 16.87 17.37
C GLU A 42 20.68 15.70 16.68
N VAL A 43 21.42 14.88 17.43
CA VAL A 43 22.20 13.78 16.86
C VAL A 43 21.48 12.46 17.06
N ILE A 44 21.24 11.73 15.96
CA ILE A 44 20.73 10.38 15.97
C ILE A 44 21.88 9.44 15.58
N ASP A 45 22.32 8.57 16.50
CA ASP A 45 23.28 7.50 16.16
C ASP A 45 22.55 6.33 15.50
N ALA A 46 22.72 6.17 14.19
CA ALA A 46 22.14 5.10 13.39
C ALA A 46 23.15 3.95 13.15
N SER A 47 24.15 3.80 14.01
CA SER A 47 25.12 2.69 13.90
C SER A 47 24.42 1.33 13.89
N GLY A 48 24.61 0.56 12.81
CA GLY A 48 23.98 -0.74 12.62
C GLY A 48 22.51 -0.69 12.13
N LEU A 49 21.96 0.52 11.93
CA LEU A 49 20.62 0.74 11.38
C LEU A 49 20.69 1.09 9.89
N VAL A 50 19.59 0.84 9.20
CA VAL A 50 19.34 1.30 7.83
C VAL A 50 18.69 2.68 7.87
N VAL A 51 19.14 3.57 7.00
CA VAL A 51 18.52 4.86 6.70
C VAL A 51 18.07 4.81 5.25
N ALA A 52 16.76 4.92 5.01
CA ALA A 52 16.19 4.82 3.68
C ALA A 52 15.15 5.92 3.44
N PRO A 53 14.75 6.18 2.18
CA PRO A 53 13.59 7.02 1.92
C PRO A 53 12.37 6.52 2.67
N GLY A 54 11.54 7.44 3.15
CA GLY A 54 10.26 7.13 3.79
C GLY A 54 9.39 6.25 2.91
N LEU A 55 8.69 5.30 3.51
CA LEU A 55 7.84 4.38 2.78
C LEU A 55 6.59 5.11 2.25
N VAL A 56 6.09 4.64 1.12
CA VAL A 56 4.91 5.16 0.42
C VAL A 56 3.90 4.03 0.28
N ASP A 57 2.69 4.21 0.80
CA ASP A 57 1.60 3.25 0.65
C ASP A 57 0.46 3.87 -0.17
N THR A 58 0.22 3.34 -1.33
CA THR A 58 -0.78 3.86 -2.26
C THR A 58 -2.15 3.21 -2.14
N HIS A 59 -2.37 2.41 -1.07
CA HIS A 59 -3.63 1.71 -0.87
C HIS A 59 -3.97 1.56 0.63
N VAL A 60 -4.64 2.57 1.21
CA VAL A 60 -5.07 2.54 2.61
C VAL A 60 -6.50 3.02 2.80
N HIS A 61 -7.17 2.54 3.87
CA HIS A 61 -8.54 2.90 4.25
C HIS A 61 -8.57 3.54 5.64
N PHE A 62 -8.52 4.86 5.71
CA PHE A 62 -8.60 5.56 7.00
C PHE A 62 -10.03 5.77 7.50
N ARG A 63 -11.03 5.28 6.77
CA ARG A 63 -12.44 5.24 7.21
C ARG A 63 -13.06 6.60 7.55
N ASP A 64 -12.40 7.68 7.25
CA ASP A 64 -12.81 9.05 7.52
C ASP A 64 -12.95 9.83 6.19
N PRO A 65 -14.14 10.34 5.89
CA PRO A 65 -15.34 10.50 6.74
C PRO A 65 -16.18 9.23 6.95
N GLY A 66 -16.94 9.23 8.03
CA GLY A 66 -18.16 8.42 8.21
C GLY A 66 -18.02 7.12 9.00
N GLN A 67 -16.84 6.53 9.12
CA GLN A 67 -16.61 5.30 9.89
C GLN A 67 -15.47 5.45 10.91
N THR A 68 -15.35 6.63 11.49
CA THR A 68 -14.25 7.02 12.39
C THR A 68 -14.17 6.23 13.70
N TYR A 69 -15.17 5.38 13.96
CA TYR A 69 -15.11 4.43 15.08
C TYR A 69 -14.12 3.28 14.83
N LYS A 70 -13.84 2.95 13.57
CA LYS A 70 -12.86 1.91 13.20
C LYS A 70 -11.46 2.48 13.05
N GLU A 71 -11.34 3.62 12.40
CA GLU A 71 -10.11 4.35 12.11
C GLU A 71 -10.47 5.78 11.73
N ASP A 72 -9.58 6.73 11.94
CA ASP A 72 -9.65 8.07 11.38
C ASP A 72 -8.30 8.48 10.79
N ILE A 73 -8.27 9.62 10.12
CA ILE A 73 -7.05 10.12 9.46
C ILE A 73 -5.91 10.32 10.44
N LEU A 74 -6.18 10.74 11.69
CA LEU A 74 -5.12 10.99 12.68
C LEU A 74 -4.50 9.68 13.18
N THR A 75 -5.34 8.69 13.51
CA THR A 75 -4.84 7.40 14.01
C THR A 75 -4.26 6.53 12.91
N GLY A 76 -4.83 6.59 11.70
CA GLY A 76 -4.25 5.95 10.52
C GLY A 76 -2.87 6.54 10.16
N ALA A 77 -2.73 7.86 10.21
CA ALA A 77 -1.45 8.52 10.00
C ALA A 77 -0.42 8.16 11.09
N ALA A 78 -0.85 7.99 12.34
CA ALA A 78 0.02 7.53 13.43
C ALA A 78 0.48 6.07 13.19
N ALA A 79 -0.42 5.20 12.70
CA ALA A 79 -0.07 3.83 12.32
C ALA A 79 0.90 3.79 11.12
N ALA A 80 0.71 4.67 10.13
CA ALA A 80 1.61 4.83 9.01
C ALA A 80 3.01 5.28 9.48
N ALA A 81 3.09 6.33 10.29
CA ALA A 81 4.35 6.81 10.86
C ALA A 81 5.08 5.70 11.65
N LYS A 82 4.37 4.93 12.48
CA LYS A 82 4.95 3.79 13.20
C LYS A 82 5.42 2.67 12.28
N GLY A 83 4.78 2.50 11.12
CA GLY A 83 5.19 1.54 10.09
C GLY A 83 6.34 2.01 9.19
N GLY A 84 6.84 3.25 9.37
CA GLY A 84 7.90 3.82 8.54
C GLY A 84 7.41 4.57 7.30
N PHE A 85 6.09 4.74 7.16
CA PHE A 85 5.50 5.44 6.02
C PHE A 85 5.47 6.96 6.26
N THR A 86 5.94 7.70 5.29
CA THR A 86 5.88 9.17 5.25
C THR A 86 4.78 9.67 4.33
N THR A 87 4.28 8.80 3.44
CA THR A 87 3.23 9.16 2.47
C THR A 87 2.23 8.01 2.35
N VAL A 88 0.94 8.36 2.34
CA VAL A 88 -0.14 7.40 2.06
C VAL A 88 -1.15 7.98 1.08
N VAL A 89 -1.77 7.11 0.27
CA VAL A 89 -2.92 7.45 -0.57
C VAL A 89 -4.15 6.72 -0.05
N CYS A 90 -5.14 7.48 0.41
CA CYS A 90 -6.40 6.95 0.91
C CYS A 90 -7.34 6.60 -0.24
N MET A 91 -8.06 5.47 -0.11
CA MET A 91 -9.08 5.03 -1.06
C MET A 91 -10.39 5.81 -0.91
N ALA A 92 -11.17 5.87 -2.01
CA ALA A 92 -12.37 6.70 -2.12
C ALA A 92 -13.60 6.16 -1.39
N ASN A 93 -13.59 4.93 -0.89
CA ASN A 93 -14.76 4.21 -0.35
C ASN A 93 -15.14 4.60 1.10
N THR A 94 -15.19 5.88 1.36
CA THR A 94 -15.64 6.49 2.62
C THR A 94 -17.18 6.73 2.63
N LYS A 95 -17.71 7.33 3.69
CA LYS A 95 -19.13 7.70 3.82
C LYS A 95 -19.28 9.15 4.33
N PRO A 96 -19.56 10.13 3.45
CA PRO A 96 -19.80 9.97 2.01
C PRO A 96 -18.56 9.53 1.24
N THR A 97 -18.76 8.97 0.05
CA THR A 97 -17.69 8.63 -0.91
C THR A 97 -16.94 9.87 -1.36
N VAL A 98 -15.66 9.76 -1.63
CA VAL A 98 -14.85 10.84 -2.20
C VAL A 98 -15.09 10.92 -3.71
N ASP A 99 -16.27 11.35 -4.11
CA ASP A 99 -16.72 11.49 -5.50
C ASP A 99 -17.01 12.93 -5.92
N ASN A 100 -16.65 13.89 -5.07
CA ASN A 100 -16.84 15.32 -5.27
C ASN A 100 -15.75 16.13 -4.54
N VAL A 101 -15.57 17.37 -4.97
CA VAL A 101 -14.52 18.27 -4.46
C VAL A 101 -14.67 18.59 -2.96
N GLU A 102 -15.90 18.68 -2.45
CA GLU A 102 -16.14 18.99 -1.02
C GLU A 102 -15.59 17.87 -0.12
N THR A 103 -15.92 16.63 -0.45
CA THR A 103 -15.44 15.46 0.33
C THR A 103 -13.93 15.28 0.17
N LEU A 104 -13.38 15.53 -1.02
CA LEU A 104 -11.92 15.50 -1.24
C LEU A 104 -11.20 16.53 -0.35
N LYS A 105 -11.64 17.78 -0.33
CA LYS A 105 -11.06 18.83 0.51
C LYS A 105 -11.14 18.54 1.99
N TYR A 106 -12.25 17.94 2.45
CA TYR A 106 -12.38 17.52 3.84
C TYR A 106 -11.25 16.57 4.27
N VAL A 107 -10.92 15.58 3.43
CA VAL A 107 -9.81 14.65 3.72
C VAL A 107 -8.47 15.36 3.69
N GLN A 108 -8.22 16.20 2.69
CA GLN A 108 -6.98 16.97 2.56
C GLN A 108 -6.76 17.86 3.79
N GLU A 109 -7.76 18.65 4.21
CA GLU A 109 -7.67 19.53 5.39
C GLU A 109 -7.42 18.78 6.70
N LYS A 110 -7.89 17.55 6.82
CA LYS A 110 -7.55 16.68 7.96
C LYS A 110 -6.16 16.09 7.83
N GLY A 111 -5.77 15.68 6.64
CA GLY A 111 -4.44 15.16 6.33
C GLY A 111 -3.33 16.15 6.69
N GLU A 112 -3.52 17.43 6.39
CA GLU A 112 -2.57 18.51 6.73
C GLU A 112 -2.30 18.64 8.24
N LYS A 113 -3.18 18.12 9.09
CA LYS A 113 -3.03 18.14 10.57
C LYS A 113 -2.26 16.95 11.10
N THR A 114 -1.87 16.02 10.23
CA THR A 114 -1.05 14.86 10.60
C THR A 114 0.44 15.17 10.49
N GLY A 115 1.27 14.25 10.90
CA GLY A 115 2.72 14.38 10.76
C GLY A 115 3.27 13.87 9.43
N ILE A 116 2.44 13.24 8.57
CA ILE A 116 2.85 12.62 7.30
C ILE A 116 2.06 13.21 6.13
N HIS A 117 2.45 12.88 4.90
CA HIS A 117 1.70 13.25 3.70
C HIS A 117 0.52 12.31 3.51
N VAL A 118 -0.70 12.81 3.70
CA VAL A 118 -1.94 12.08 3.46
C VAL A 118 -2.57 12.59 2.17
N LEU A 119 -2.49 11.78 1.13
CA LEU A 119 -3.09 12.03 -0.18
C LEU A 119 -4.40 11.26 -0.30
N GLN A 120 -5.26 11.67 -1.24
CA GLN A 120 -6.57 11.06 -1.45
C GLN A 120 -6.81 10.76 -2.92
N ALA A 121 -7.10 9.50 -3.24
CA ALA A 121 -7.67 9.13 -4.53
C ALA A 121 -9.18 9.42 -4.55
N ALA A 122 -9.68 9.92 -5.68
CA ALA A 122 -11.12 10.14 -5.88
C ALA A 122 -11.78 8.92 -6.53
N ALA A 123 -13.10 8.80 -6.37
CA ALA A 123 -13.87 7.78 -7.05
C ALA A 123 -13.86 7.99 -8.57
N ILE A 124 -14.01 6.90 -9.33
CA ILE A 124 -14.25 6.92 -10.78
C ILE A 124 -15.72 7.17 -11.04
N SER A 125 -16.59 6.52 -10.27
CA SER A 125 -18.03 6.62 -10.44
C SER A 125 -18.72 7.24 -9.22
N LYS A 126 -19.82 7.98 -9.47
CA LYS A 126 -20.61 8.61 -8.41
C LYS A 126 -21.16 7.58 -7.42
N GLY A 127 -20.80 7.75 -6.15
CA GLY A 127 -21.18 6.86 -5.06
C GLY A 127 -20.65 5.44 -5.20
N LEU A 128 -19.61 5.21 -6.01
CA LEU A 128 -19.02 3.89 -6.34
C LEU A 128 -20.07 2.93 -6.95
N LYS A 129 -20.98 3.43 -7.80
CA LYS A 129 -22.06 2.62 -8.35
C LYS A 129 -21.75 2.04 -9.75
N GLY A 130 -20.63 2.45 -10.36
CA GLY A 130 -20.25 2.01 -11.70
C GLY A 130 -21.24 2.43 -12.81
N GLN A 131 -22.05 3.50 -12.60
CA GLN A 131 -23.13 3.89 -13.52
C GLN A 131 -22.92 5.27 -14.15
N GLU A 132 -22.34 6.20 -13.42
CA GLU A 132 -22.10 7.56 -13.87
C GLU A 132 -20.72 8.01 -13.41
N MET A 133 -19.89 8.48 -14.35
CA MET A 133 -18.56 8.98 -14.06
C MET A 133 -18.63 10.28 -13.26
N VAL A 134 -17.70 10.47 -12.34
CA VAL A 134 -17.51 11.73 -11.62
C VAL A 134 -16.96 12.83 -12.56
N ASP A 135 -16.94 14.06 -12.10
CA ASP A 135 -16.21 15.14 -12.77
C ASP A 135 -14.70 15.02 -12.44
N MET A 136 -13.99 14.19 -13.26
CA MET A 136 -12.58 13.92 -13.05
C MET A 136 -11.71 15.16 -13.24
N ASP A 137 -12.09 16.10 -14.11
CA ASP A 137 -11.35 17.36 -14.29
C ASP A 137 -11.40 18.20 -13.01
N ALA A 138 -12.58 18.41 -12.44
CA ALA A 138 -12.74 19.19 -11.21
C ALA A 138 -12.03 18.54 -10.01
N LEU A 139 -12.03 17.19 -9.91
CA LEU A 139 -11.33 16.47 -8.86
C LEU A 139 -9.82 16.52 -9.03
N ALA A 140 -9.31 16.43 -10.26
CA ALA A 140 -7.89 16.60 -10.57
C ALA A 140 -7.41 18.02 -10.23
N GLU A 141 -8.15 19.06 -10.63
CA GLU A 141 -7.85 20.45 -10.25
C GLU A 141 -7.87 20.67 -8.73
N ALA A 142 -8.74 19.95 -8.02
CA ALA A 142 -8.80 20.01 -6.56
C ALA A 142 -7.70 19.22 -5.85
N GLY A 143 -6.82 18.52 -6.59
CA GLY A 143 -5.66 17.81 -6.07
C GLY A 143 -5.94 16.36 -5.66
N ALA A 144 -6.85 15.66 -6.34
CA ALA A 144 -6.95 14.20 -6.22
C ALA A 144 -5.62 13.56 -6.64
N ALA A 145 -5.17 12.55 -5.92
CA ALA A 145 -3.91 11.86 -6.22
C ALA A 145 -4.04 10.87 -7.40
N GLY A 146 -5.24 10.39 -7.66
CA GLY A 146 -5.58 9.42 -8.69
C GLY A 146 -7.05 9.05 -8.59
N PHE A 147 -7.47 8.02 -9.32
CA PHE A 147 -8.86 7.60 -9.38
C PHE A 147 -9.02 6.11 -9.09
N THR A 148 -10.06 5.75 -8.32
CA THR A 148 -10.35 4.35 -7.97
C THR A 148 -11.78 4.17 -7.49
N ASP A 149 -12.43 3.08 -7.90
CA ASP A 149 -13.65 2.57 -7.27
C ASP A 149 -13.31 1.36 -6.37
N ASP A 150 -12.20 1.43 -5.63
CA ASP A 150 -11.73 0.34 -4.80
C ASP A 150 -12.82 -0.30 -3.94
N GLY A 151 -12.78 -1.64 -3.90
CA GLY A 151 -13.73 -2.51 -3.24
C GLY A 151 -15.00 -2.79 -4.05
N ILE A 152 -15.24 -2.08 -5.17
CA ILE A 152 -16.38 -2.30 -6.08
C ILE A 152 -15.90 -2.25 -7.53
N PRO A 153 -15.88 -3.40 -8.24
CA PRO A 153 -15.41 -3.44 -9.62
C PRO A 153 -16.36 -2.69 -10.55
N ILE A 154 -15.82 -2.00 -11.54
CA ILE A 154 -16.62 -1.35 -12.59
C ILE A 154 -16.98 -2.40 -13.64
N MET A 155 -18.27 -2.73 -13.72
CA MET A 155 -18.78 -3.76 -14.65
C MET A 155 -19.21 -3.17 -16.01
N ASP A 156 -19.40 -1.87 -16.12
CA ASP A 156 -19.68 -1.18 -17.38
C ASP A 156 -18.37 -0.85 -18.10
N GLU A 157 -18.03 -1.62 -19.13
CA GLU A 157 -16.81 -1.45 -19.91
C GLU A 157 -16.73 -0.10 -20.63
N LYS A 158 -17.88 0.49 -20.99
CA LYS A 158 -17.91 1.81 -21.66
C LYS A 158 -17.56 2.92 -20.71
N LEU A 159 -18.07 2.83 -19.49
CA LEU A 159 -17.74 3.78 -18.44
C LEU A 159 -16.26 3.66 -18.09
N LEU A 160 -15.76 2.44 -17.89
CA LEU A 160 -14.37 2.20 -17.57
C LEU A 160 -13.42 2.68 -18.70
N LEU A 161 -13.75 2.39 -19.95
CA LEU A 161 -12.99 2.85 -21.10
C LEU A 161 -12.89 4.40 -21.11
N ALA A 162 -14.01 5.08 -20.94
CA ALA A 162 -14.04 6.55 -20.89
C ALA A 162 -13.25 7.11 -19.70
N ALA A 163 -13.31 6.45 -18.54
CA ALA A 163 -12.52 6.84 -17.36
C ALA A 163 -11.02 6.65 -17.59
N MET A 164 -10.60 5.55 -18.20
CA MET A 164 -9.19 5.31 -18.58
C MET A 164 -8.67 6.34 -19.58
N GLU A 165 -9.45 6.66 -20.63
CA GLU A 165 -9.09 7.71 -21.59
C GLU A 165 -8.94 9.08 -20.89
N LYS A 166 -9.85 9.41 -19.98
CA LYS A 166 -9.79 10.63 -19.19
C LYS A 166 -8.58 10.64 -18.24
N ALA A 167 -8.28 9.56 -17.56
CA ALA A 167 -7.12 9.44 -16.68
C ALA A 167 -5.80 9.63 -17.45
N ARG A 168 -5.68 9.04 -18.65
CA ARG A 168 -4.55 9.28 -19.55
C ARG A 168 -4.43 10.75 -19.92
N ASP A 169 -5.53 11.38 -20.34
CA ASP A 169 -5.52 12.79 -20.77
C ASP A 169 -5.16 13.76 -19.63
N LEU A 170 -5.42 13.36 -18.39
CA LEU A 170 -5.04 14.09 -17.17
C LEU A 170 -3.63 13.70 -16.67
N ASP A 171 -2.96 12.70 -17.27
CA ASP A 171 -1.72 12.08 -16.77
C ASP A 171 -1.83 11.66 -15.31
N MET A 172 -2.94 11.04 -14.94
CA MET A 172 -3.23 10.60 -13.58
C MET A 172 -3.40 9.08 -13.49
N PRO A 173 -2.95 8.45 -12.39
CA PRO A 173 -3.11 7.02 -12.20
C PRO A 173 -4.58 6.63 -11.96
N ILE A 174 -4.93 5.44 -12.45
CA ILE A 174 -6.21 4.79 -12.16
C ILE A 174 -5.92 3.41 -11.57
N SER A 175 -6.49 3.11 -10.41
CA SER A 175 -6.27 1.85 -9.69
C SER A 175 -7.57 1.08 -9.59
N LEU A 176 -7.55 -0.22 -9.91
CA LEU A 176 -8.75 -1.03 -10.12
C LEU A 176 -8.77 -2.26 -9.22
N HIS A 177 -9.91 -2.44 -8.52
CA HIS A 177 -10.23 -3.63 -7.74
C HIS A 177 -10.85 -4.69 -8.64
N GLU A 178 -10.24 -5.86 -8.72
CA GLU A 178 -10.54 -6.88 -9.71
C GLU A 178 -11.30 -8.06 -9.07
N GLU A 179 -12.62 -7.97 -9.03
CA GLU A 179 -13.44 -9.06 -8.49
C GLU A 179 -14.81 -9.11 -9.18
N ASP A 180 -14.96 -9.93 -10.24
CA ASP A 180 -16.27 -10.15 -10.87
C ASP A 180 -17.22 -10.87 -9.91
N PRO A 181 -18.31 -10.21 -9.49
CA PRO A 181 -19.26 -10.76 -8.51
C PRO A 181 -19.97 -12.04 -8.99
N LEU A 182 -19.99 -12.33 -10.30
CA LEU A 182 -20.58 -13.55 -10.82
C LEU A 182 -19.81 -14.81 -10.42
N PHE A 183 -18.52 -14.69 -10.09
CA PHE A 183 -17.67 -15.81 -9.67
C PHE A 183 -17.43 -15.83 -8.16
N VAL A 184 -18.12 -14.98 -7.40
CA VAL A 184 -18.02 -14.92 -5.94
C VAL A 184 -19.30 -15.48 -5.33
N LYS A 185 -19.22 -16.67 -4.77
CA LYS A 185 -20.35 -17.24 -4.01
C LYS A 185 -20.44 -16.63 -2.61
N GLN A 186 -19.26 -16.41 -2.01
CA GLN A 186 -19.13 -15.83 -0.68
C GLN A 186 -17.72 -15.24 -0.55
N ALA A 187 -17.61 -13.94 -0.33
CA ALA A 187 -16.32 -13.22 -0.31
C ALA A 187 -15.45 -13.54 0.91
N GLY A 188 -14.17 -13.26 0.80
CA GLY A 188 -13.20 -13.25 1.91
C GLY A 188 -12.53 -14.58 2.23
N VAL A 189 -12.87 -15.66 1.51
CA VAL A 189 -12.20 -16.97 1.58
C VAL A 189 -12.02 -17.51 0.17
N ASN A 190 -10.85 -18.05 -0.15
CA ASN A 190 -10.60 -18.65 -1.46
C ASN A 190 -11.52 -19.86 -1.71
N GLN A 191 -12.14 -19.92 -2.91
CA GLN A 191 -12.91 -21.10 -3.32
C GLN A 191 -11.95 -22.26 -3.61
N GLY A 192 -12.00 -23.30 -2.78
CA GLY A 192 -11.14 -24.48 -2.88
C GLY A 192 -11.25 -25.37 -1.65
N LYS A 193 -10.19 -26.09 -1.36
CA LYS A 193 -10.15 -27.08 -0.28
C LYS A 193 -10.60 -26.53 1.09
N ILE A 194 -10.14 -25.31 1.44
CA ILE A 194 -10.42 -24.72 2.76
C ILE A 194 -11.87 -24.24 2.83
N SER A 195 -12.40 -23.61 1.79
CA SER A 195 -13.81 -23.21 1.77
C SER A 195 -14.76 -24.40 1.80
N GLU A 196 -14.41 -25.52 1.14
CA GLU A 196 -15.16 -26.79 1.22
C GLU A 196 -15.15 -27.36 2.64
N GLN A 197 -13.98 -27.40 3.29
CA GLN A 197 -13.83 -27.86 4.69
C GLN A 197 -14.67 -27.01 5.67
N LEU A 198 -14.78 -25.70 5.42
CA LEU A 198 -15.56 -24.77 6.22
C LEU A 198 -17.06 -24.74 5.85
N ASN A 199 -17.47 -25.50 4.83
CA ASN A 199 -18.79 -25.40 4.21
C ASN A 199 -19.12 -23.95 3.82
N TYR A 200 -18.16 -23.25 3.22
CA TYR A 200 -18.20 -21.85 2.82
C TYR A 200 -18.15 -21.73 1.30
N GLY A 201 -18.93 -20.80 0.71
CA GLY A 201 -19.03 -20.70 -0.76
C GLY A 201 -17.74 -20.31 -1.46
N GLY A 202 -16.98 -19.41 -0.85
CA GLY A 202 -15.70 -18.90 -1.35
C GLY A 202 -15.80 -17.99 -2.56
N ALA A 203 -14.69 -17.31 -2.85
CA ALA A 203 -14.45 -16.49 -4.02
C ALA A 203 -13.49 -17.22 -4.99
N SER A 204 -13.95 -17.49 -6.21
CA SER A 204 -13.12 -18.12 -7.24
C SER A 204 -12.01 -17.16 -7.67
N ARG A 205 -10.82 -17.71 -7.98
CA ARG A 205 -9.76 -16.91 -8.64
C ARG A 205 -10.23 -16.35 -10.00
N THR A 206 -11.16 -17.04 -10.66
CA THR A 206 -11.73 -16.58 -11.94
C THR A 206 -12.35 -15.19 -11.81
N ALA A 207 -12.88 -14.82 -10.62
CA ALA A 207 -13.39 -13.48 -10.38
C ALA A 207 -12.34 -12.39 -10.63
N GLU A 208 -11.09 -12.64 -10.23
CA GLU A 208 -9.96 -11.75 -10.44
C GLU A 208 -9.41 -11.90 -11.87
N ASP A 209 -9.15 -13.12 -12.32
CA ASP A 209 -8.47 -13.39 -13.58
C ASP A 209 -9.19 -12.75 -14.80
N VAL A 210 -10.53 -12.82 -14.86
CA VAL A 210 -11.29 -12.27 -15.99
C VAL A 210 -11.28 -10.75 -16.02
N MET A 211 -11.32 -10.12 -14.85
CA MET A 211 -11.28 -8.67 -14.73
C MET A 211 -9.88 -8.14 -15.09
N VAL A 212 -8.84 -8.75 -14.54
CA VAL A 212 -7.43 -8.41 -14.87
C VAL A 212 -7.18 -8.54 -16.37
N ALA A 213 -7.66 -9.62 -17.02
CA ALA A 213 -7.51 -9.79 -18.47
C ALA A 213 -8.20 -8.66 -19.25
N ARG A 214 -9.44 -8.30 -18.87
CA ARG A 214 -10.20 -7.20 -19.47
C ARG A 214 -9.44 -5.88 -19.33
N ASP A 215 -9.04 -5.55 -18.10
CA ASP A 215 -8.53 -4.21 -17.78
C ASP A 215 -7.11 -4.00 -18.29
N CYS A 216 -6.29 -5.06 -18.34
CA CYS A 216 -5.02 -5.04 -19.05
C CYS A 216 -5.19 -4.74 -20.56
N MET A 217 -6.23 -5.29 -21.21
CA MET A 217 -6.49 -5.02 -22.61
C MET A 217 -7.05 -3.61 -22.85
N LEU A 218 -7.87 -3.10 -21.94
CA LEU A 218 -8.33 -1.72 -21.98
C LEU A 218 -7.18 -0.74 -21.75
N ALA A 219 -6.27 -1.02 -20.80
CA ALA A 219 -5.06 -0.23 -20.60
C ALA A 219 -4.17 -0.19 -21.86
N LEU A 220 -3.96 -1.35 -22.50
CA LEU A 220 -3.20 -1.42 -23.75
C LEU A 220 -3.85 -0.59 -24.87
N HIS A 221 -5.19 -0.60 -24.94
CA HIS A 221 -5.93 0.15 -25.96
C HIS A 221 -5.89 1.66 -25.72
N THR A 222 -6.07 2.08 -24.48
CA THR A 222 -6.17 3.51 -24.10
C THR A 222 -4.83 4.19 -23.91
N GLY A 223 -3.81 3.43 -23.49
CA GLY A 223 -2.53 3.96 -23.01
C GLY A 223 -2.63 4.63 -21.64
N ALA A 224 -3.68 4.35 -20.87
CA ALA A 224 -3.84 4.86 -19.53
C ALA A 224 -2.88 4.18 -18.54
N PRO A 225 -2.34 4.92 -17.53
CA PRO A 225 -1.56 4.33 -16.45
C PRO A 225 -2.48 3.62 -15.46
N VAL A 226 -2.55 2.29 -15.56
CA VAL A 226 -3.45 1.45 -14.76
C VAL A 226 -2.68 0.66 -13.72
N CYS A 227 -3.16 0.63 -12.48
CA CYS A 227 -2.69 -0.29 -11.45
C CYS A 227 -3.76 -1.34 -11.16
N ILE A 228 -3.37 -2.61 -11.24
CA ILE A 228 -4.15 -3.74 -10.77
C ILE A 228 -3.90 -3.87 -9.28
N GLN A 229 -4.93 -3.62 -8.46
CA GLN A 229 -4.82 -3.62 -7.01
C GLN A 229 -4.63 -5.04 -6.45
N HIS A 230 -3.88 -5.15 -5.36
CA HIS A 230 -3.73 -6.34 -4.47
C HIS A 230 -3.87 -7.69 -5.18
N ILE A 231 -3.07 -7.95 -6.22
CA ILE A 231 -3.08 -9.24 -6.95
C ILE A 231 -2.97 -10.43 -6.00
N SER A 232 -3.85 -11.42 -6.17
CA SER A 232 -3.89 -12.62 -5.35
C SER A 232 -3.78 -13.93 -6.14
N SER A 233 -3.99 -13.92 -7.45
CA SER A 233 -3.99 -15.10 -8.34
C SER A 233 -2.71 -15.23 -9.18
N ALA A 234 -2.20 -16.44 -9.30
CA ALA A 234 -1.09 -16.77 -10.18
C ALA A 234 -1.36 -16.42 -11.66
N ASN A 235 -2.59 -16.62 -12.11
CA ASN A 235 -2.97 -16.29 -13.49
C ASN A 235 -2.97 -14.76 -13.72
N SER A 236 -3.44 -13.99 -12.74
CA SER A 236 -3.44 -12.53 -12.82
C SER A 236 -2.02 -11.98 -12.93
N VAL A 237 -1.04 -12.54 -12.22
CA VAL A 237 0.38 -12.19 -12.39
C VAL A 237 0.84 -12.42 -13.82
N GLU A 238 0.48 -13.55 -14.44
CA GLU A 238 0.86 -13.85 -15.81
C GLU A 238 0.16 -12.92 -16.82
N LEU A 239 -1.10 -12.57 -16.59
CA LEU A 239 -1.85 -11.63 -17.43
C LEU A 239 -1.20 -10.23 -17.43
N VAL A 240 -0.81 -9.72 -16.26
CA VAL A 240 -0.08 -8.45 -16.15
C VAL A 240 1.27 -8.54 -16.85
N ARG A 241 2.01 -9.64 -16.67
CA ARG A 241 3.30 -9.87 -17.36
C ARG A 241 3.15 -9.83 -18.87
N MET A 242 2.10 -10.45 -19.39
CA MET A 242 1.78 -10.43 -20.82
C MET A 242 1.43 -9.02 -21.30
N ALA A 243 0.58 -8.29 -20.57
CA ALA A 243 0.18 -6.93 -20.92
C ALA A 243 1.38 -5.97 -20.96
N LYS A 244 2.26 -6.02 -19.95
CA LYS A 244 3.53 -5.25 -19.95
C LYS A 244 4.41 -5.58 -21.16
N LYS A 245 4.55 -6.86 -21.53
CA LYS A 245 5.28 -7.27 -22.75
C LYS A 245 4.66 -6.76 -24.04
N MET A 246 3.36 -6.55 -24.08
CA MET A 246 2.65 -5.96 -25.21
C MET A 246 2.76 -4.43 -25.26
N GLY A 247 3.31 -3.80 -24.21
CA GLY A 247 3.51 -2.36 -24.13
C GLY A 247 2.38 -1.59 -23.43
N ALA A 248 1.51 -2.27 -22.69
CA ALA A 248 0.53 -1.61 -21.84
C ALA A 248 1.21 -0.91 -20.65
N ASP A 249 0.75 0.29 -20.30
CA ASP A 249 1.15 1.01 -19.08
C ASP A 249 0.37 0.46 -17.88
N VAL A 250 0.72 -0.76 -17.49
CA VAL A 250 0.08 -1.50 -16.40
C VAL A 250 1.08 -1.74 -15.28
N HIS A 251 0.67 -1.40 -14.07
CA HIS A 251 1.34 -1.69 -12.82
C HIS A 251 0.51 -2.68 -12.00
N ALA A 252 1.10 -3.26 -10.98
CA ALA A 252 0.40 -4.18 -10.09
C ALA A 252 0.89 -4.07 -8.65
N GLU A 253 -0.05 -4.22 -7.74
CA GLU A 253 0.21 -4.23 -6.29
C GLU A 253 0.23 -5.65 -5.73
N ALA A 254 1.14 -5.91 -4.78
CA ALA A 254 1.06 -7.04 -3.88
C ALA A 254 0.95 -6.54 -2.44
N THR A 255 0.18 -7.23 -1.61
CA THR A 255 0.12 -6.93 -0.19
C THR A 255 0.95 -7.93 0.62
N PRO A 256 1.46 -7.52 1.81
CA PRO A 256 2.24 -8.42 2.67
C PRO A 256 1.52 -9.71 3.03
N HIS A 257 0.21 -9.68 3.22
CA HIS A 257 -0.56 -10.88 3.54
C HIS A 257 -0.65 -11.86 2.37
N HIS A 258 -0.67 -11.39 1.11
CA HIS A 258 -0.74 -12.27 -0.06
C HIS A 258 0.60 -12.98 -0.37
N PHE A 259 1.74 -12.39 -0.06
CA PHE A 259 3.03 -13.08 -0.21
C PHE A 259 3.52 -13.80 1.05
N THR A 260 2.80 -13.67 2.19
CA THR A 260 3.17 -14.33 3.47
C THR A 260 2.25 -15.48 3.84
N LEU A 261 0.95 -15.34 3.61
CA LEU A 261 -0.08 -16.30 4.03
C LEU A 261 -0.64 -17.12 2.86
N THR A 262 -1.23 -18.27 3.21
CA THR A 262 -2.05 -19.08 2.30
C THR A 262 -3.46 -19.25 2.86
N GLU A 263 -4.36 -19.86 2.08
CA GLU A 263 -5.76 -20.08 2.46
C GLU A 263 -5.93 -20.84 3.79
N ASP A 264 -4.91 -21.63 4.20
CA ASP A 264 -4.88 -22.31 5.49
C ASP A 264 -4.92 -21.34 6.68
N ALA A 265 -4.51 -20.10 6.50
CA ALA A 265 -4.55 -19.05 7.52
C ALA A 265 -5.97 -18.84 8.08
N VAL A 266 -7.01 -19.06 7.27
CA VAL A 266 -8.40 -18.95 7.71
C VAL A 266 -8.75 -19.98 8.78
N LEU A 267 -8.19 -21.20 8.71
CA LEU A 267 -8.37 -22.24 9.75
C LEU A 267 -7.72 -21.85 11.08
N LYS A 268 -6.61 -21.14 11.02
CA LYS A 268 -5.84 -20.74 12.22
C LYS A 268 -6.33 -19.45 12.84
N TYR A 269 -6.66 -18.44 12.02
CA TYR A 269 -6.93 -17.07 12.47
C TYR A 269 -8.40 -16.66 12.29
N GLY A 270 -9.23 -17.50 11.67
CA GLY A 270 -10.65 -17.22 11.46
C GLY A 270 -10.87 -15.91 10.70
N THR A 271 -11.71 -15.05 11.26
CA THR A 271 -12.07 -13.76 10.67
C THR A 271 -10.91 -12.79 10.51
N LEU A 272 -9.82 -12.93 11.30
CA LEU A 272 -8.61 -12.12 11.14
C LEU A 272 -7.85 -12.43 9.85
N ALA A 273 -8.06 -13.62 9.25
CA ALA A 273 -7.54 -13.97 7.94
C ALA A 273 -8.57 -13.84 6.81
N ARG A 274 -9.74 -13.22 7.11
CA ARG A 274 -10.74 -12.89 6.12
C ARG A 274 -10.42 -11.54 5.48
N MET A 275 -10.04 -11.55 4.20
CA MET A 275 -9.67 -10.37 3.40
C MET A 275 -10.17 -10.52 1.97
N ASN A 276 -10.22 -9.45 1.22
CA ASN A 276 -10.71 -9.43 -0.16
C ASN A 276 -9.80 -8.59 -1.06
N PRO A 277 -9.15 -9.22 -2.08
CA PRO A 277 -9.26 -10.64 -2.44
C PRO A 277 -8.70 -11.56 -1.35
N PRO A 278 -9.17 -12.83 -1.28
CA PRO A 278 -8.72 -13.75 -0.24
C PRO A 278 -7.27 -14.21 -0.47
N VAL A 279 -6.57 -14.55 0.62
CA VAL A 279 -5.34 -15.32 0.51
C VAL A 279 -5.64 -16.67 -0.15
N ARG A 280 -4.80 -17.08 -1.11
CA ARG A 280 -5.05 -18.24 -1.96
C ARG A 280 -4.06 -19.37 -1.67
N THR A 281 -3.83 -20.23 -2.65
CA THR A 281 -2.98 -21.41 -2.51
C THR A 281 -1.49 -21.02 -2.42
N GLU A 282 -0.67 -21.99 -2.00
CA GLU A 282 0.80 -21.80 -2.00
C GLU A 282 1.34 -21.49 -3.39
N ASN A 283 0.76 -22.08 -4.45
CA ASN A 283 1.16 -21.76 -5.82
C ASN A 283 0.90 -20.29 -6.15
N ASP A 284 -0.25 -19.74 -5.74
CA ASP A 284 -0.57 -18.32 -5.96
C ASP A 284 0.42 -17.43 -5.21
N ARG A 285 0.69 -17.73 -3.94
CA ARG A 285 1.67 -17.01 -3.12
C ARG A 285 3.06 -17.00 -3.77
N LEU A 286 3.54 -18.13 -4.26
CA LEU A 286 4.84 -18.23 -4.92
C LEU A 286 4.88 -17.44 -6.23
N GLN A 287 3.80 -17.44 -7.02
CA GLN A 287 3.74 -16.65 -8.25
C GLN A 287 3.72 -15.13 -8.00
N ILE A 288 3.10 -14.68 -6.90
CA ILE A 288 3.19 -13.27 -6.46
C ILE A 288 4.66 -12.92 -6.15
N ILE A 289 5.38 -13.79 -5.41
CA ILE A 289 6.80 -13.59 -5.12
C ILE A 289 7.64 -13.55 -6.41
N GLU A 290 7.39 -14.45 -7.37
CA GLU A 290 8.08 -14.43 -8.66
C GLU A 290 7.74 -13.15 -9.45
N GLY A 291 6.48 -12.66 -9.38
CA GLY A 291 6.08 -11.39 -9.99
C GLY A 291 6.81 -10.18 -9.39
N LEU A 292 7.05 -10.17 -8.07
CA LEU A 292 7.88 -9.14 -7.41
C LEU A 292 9.35 -9.23 -7.84
N LYS A 293 9.89 -10.45 -7.99
CA LYS A 293 11.29 -10.67 -8.40
C LYS A 293 11.58 -10.19 -9.81
N ASP A 294 10.67 -10.42 -10.74
CA ASP A 294 10.87 -10.09 -12.16
C ASP A 294 10.32 -8.71 -12.55
N GLY A 295 9.71 -7.97 -11.60
CA GLY A 295 9.16 -6.63 -11.81
C GLY A 295 7.80 -6.62 -12.54
N THR A 296 7.14 -7.77 -12.63
CA THR A 296 5.73 -7.85 -13.09
C THR A 296 4.83 -7.14 -12.08
N ILE A 297 5.05 -7.41 -10.78
CA ILE A 297 4.48 -6.67 -9.67
C ILE A 297 5.55 -5.71 -9.18
N ASP A 298 5.26 -4.45 -9.17
CA ASP A 298 6.23 -3.39 -8.90
C ASP A 298 5.90 -2.53 -7.68
N LEU A 299 4.69 -2.68 -7.11
CA LEU A 299 4.29 -1.98 -5.88
C LEU A 299 4.01 -2.98 -4.75
N ILE A 300 4.46 -2.63 -3.54
CA ILE A 300 4.03 -3.29 -2.30
C ILE A 300 3.23 -2.26 -1.51
N VAL A 301 1.97 -2.57 -1.28
CA VAL A 301 1.00 -1.75 -0.56
C VAL A 301 0.39 -2.56 0.57
N THR A 302 -0.30 -1.93 1.52
CA THR A 302 -0.82 -2.69 2.67
C THR A 302 -2.26 -3.15 2.52
N ASP A 303 -3.09 -2.45 1.76
CA ASP A 303 -4.55 -2.54 1.87
C ASP A 303 -4.97 -2.46 3.34
N HIS A 304 -4.41 -1.46 4.06
CA HIS A 304 -4.72 -1.23 5.46
C HIS A 304 -6.21 -0.97 5.61
N ALA A 305 -6.95 -2.01 6.04
CA ALA A 305 -8.40 -2.04 6.13
C ALA A 305 -8.87 -2.31 7.56
N PRO A 306 -8.84 -1.29 8.44
CA PRO A 306 -9.21 -1.42 9.84
C PRO A 306 -10.69 -1.72 10.04
N HIS A 307 -10.97 -2.60 11.01
CA HIS A 307 -12.29 -2.99 11.48
C HIS A 307 -12.31 -3.10 12.99
N SER A 308 -13.44 -2.79 13.62
CA SER A 308 -13.56 -2.89 15.07
C SER A 308 -13.51 -4.34 15.55
N THR A 309 -13.17 -4.54 16.82
CA THR A 309 -13.16 -5.88 17.44
C THR A 309 -14.53 -6.55 17.30
N GLU A 310 -15.62 -5.80 17.58
CA GLU A 310 -16.98 -6.30 17.52
C GLU A 310 -17.37 -6.75 16.10
N GLU A 311 -16.85 -6.09 15.07
CA GLU A 311 -17.06 -6.47 13.68
C GLU A 311 -16.33 -7.76 13.32
N LYS A 312 -15.11 -7.94 13.81
CA LYS A 312 -14.29 -9.13 13.53
C LYS A 312 -14.65 -10.34 14.42
N GLU A 313 -15.33 -10.15 15.55
CA GLU A 313 -15.87 -11.23 16.40
C GLU A 313 -17.15 -11.87 15.85
N LYS A 314 -17.76 -11.30 14.82
CA LYS A 314 -18.90 -11.90 14.13
C LYS A 314 -18.55 -13.25 13.49
N PRO A 315 -19.54 -14.10 13.19
CA PRO A 315 -19.32 -15.30 12.39
C PRO A 315 -18.59 -15.01 11.09
N LEU A 316 -17.79 -15.97 10.59
CA LEU A 316 -16.97 -15.80 9.39
C LEU A 316 -17.75 -15.24 8.18
N ALA A 317 -19.01 -15.63 8.03
CA ALA A 317 -19.86 -15.16 6.94
C ALA A 317 -20.29 -13.69 7.06
N GLU A 318 -20.30 -13.14 8.27
CA GLU A 318 -20.82 -11.79 8.58
C GLU A 318 -19.72 -10.77 8.88
N ALA A 319 -18.57 -11.25 9.33
CA ALA A 319 -17.44 -10.37 9.62
C ALA A 319 -16.96 -9.67 8.34
N PRO A 320 -16.61 -8.37 8.38
CA PRO A 320 -16.08 -7.70 7.20
C PRO A 320 -14.68 -8.23 6.82
N SER A 321 -14.35 -8.18 5.54
CA SER A 321 -13.02 -8.48 5.02
C SER A 321 -12.06 -7.32 5.29
N GLY A 322 -10.80 -7.63 5.54
CA GLY A 322 -9.72 -6.66 5.73
C GLY A 322 -8.90 -6.88 6.99
N ILE A 323 -7.68 -6.39 6.94
CA ILE A 323 -6.71 -6.42 8.05
C ILE A 323 -6.00 -5.07 8.19
N THR A 324 -5.42 -4.79 9.37
CA THR A 324 -4.47 -3.69 9.53
C THR A 324 -3.10 -4.13 9.01
N GLY A 325 -2.48 -3.33 8.14
CA GLY A 325 -1.24 -3.71 7.43
C GLY A 325 -0.05 -2.79 7.64
N LEU A 326 -0.27 -1.47 7.84
CA LEU A 326 0.78 -0.45 7.86
C LEU A 326 1.94 -0.77 8.81
N GLU A 327 1.66 -1.14 10.05
CA GLU A 327 2.67 -1.33 11.08
C GLU A 327 3.48 -2.62 10.93
N THR A 328 3.05 -3.56 10.08
CA THR A 328 3.70 -4.86 9.89
C THR A 328 4.33 -5.03 8.51
N SER A 329 4.07 -4.11 7.58
CA SER A 329 4.41 -4.25 6.16
C SER A 329 5.90 -4.44 5.92
N LEU A 330 6.75 -3.54 6.45
CA LEU A 330 8.21 -3.66 6.29
C LEU A 330 8.73 -4.96 6.89
N GLY A 331 8.29 -5.31 8.10
CA GLY A 331 8.73 -6.53 8.77
C GLY A 331 8.34 -7.80 8.01
N LEU A 332 7.15 -7.85 7.43
CA LEU A 332 6.69 -8.97 6.59
C LEU A 332 7.45 -9.02 5.25
N GLY A 333 7.75 -7.86 4.66
CA GLY A 333 8.59 -7.77 3.47
C GLY A 333 10.00 -8.31 3.71
N LEU A 334 10.63 -7.92 4.81
CA LEU A 334 11.93 -8.45 5.22
C LEU A 334 11.89 -9.96 5.49
N LEU A 335 10.89 -10.42 6.27
CA LEU A 335 10.74 -11.82 6.64
C LEU A 335 10.47 -12.74 5.44
N SER A 336 9.58 -12.31 4.54
CA SER A 336 9.06 -13.18 3.47
C SER A 336 9.81 -13.02 2.15
N LEU A 337 10.50 -11.90 1.93
CA LEU A 337 11.14 -11.60 0.65
C LEU A 337 12.65 -11.44 0.75
N VAL A 338 13.16 -10.73 1.77
CA VAL A 338 14.60 -10.44 1.87
C VAL A 338 15.35 -11.59 2.57
N GLU A 339 14.91 -12.05 3.73
CA GLU A 339 15.57 -13.14 4.47
C GLU A 339 15.67 -14.44 3.66
N PRO A 340 14.65 -14.85 2.88
CA PRO A 340 14.76 -16.03 2.00
C PRO A 340 15.57 -15.75 0.72
N GLY A 341 15.96 -14.51 0.45
CA GLY A 341 16.74 -14.13 -0.74
C GLY A 341 15.92 -14.01 -2.03
N HIS A 342 14.61 -13.79 -1.92
CA HIS A 342 13.76 -13.50 -3.08
C HIS A 342 14.02 -12.11 -3.64
N LEU A 343 14.18 -11.11 -2.76
CA LEU A 343 14.56 -9.74 -3.09
C LEU A 343 15.80 -9.33 -2.29
N THR A 344 16.55 -8.39 -2.83
CA THR A 344 17.53 -7.60 -2.04
C THR A 344 16.76 -6.54 -1.24
N LEU A 345 17.40 -5.99 -0.19
CA LEU A 345 16.83 -4.86 0.55
C LEU A 345 16.57 -3.67 -0.38
N MET A 346 17.47 -3.38 -1.30
CA MET A 346 17.31 -2.30 -2.30
C MET A 346 16.05 -2.49 -3.16
N GLN A 347 15.76 -3.71 -3.60
CA GLN A 347 14.55 -4.02 -4.38
C GLN A 347 13.28 -3.89 -3.52
N LEU A 348 13.31 -4.35 -2.27
CA LEU A 348 12.19 -4.16 -1.34
C LEU A 348 11.90 -2.67 -1.14
N MET A 349 12.95 -1.87 -0.88
CA MET A 349 12.78 -0.42 -0.72
C MET A 349 12.25 0.25 -2.00
N ALA A 350 12.65 -0.20 -3.20
CA ALA A 350 12.10 0.30 -4.44
C ALA A 350 10.59 0.03 -4.55
N CYS A 351 10.13 -1.17 -4.22
CA CYS A 351 8.71 -1.53 -4.25
C CYS A 351 7.87 -0.82 -3.19
N MET A 352 8.48 -0.37 -2.08
CA MET A 352 7.78 0.28 -0.98
C MET A 352 7.98 1.80 -0.90
N SER A 353 8.76 2.41 -1.78
CA SER A 353 8.98 3.87 -1.77
C SER A 353 9.03 4.45 -3.18
N LYS A 354 10.06 4.12 -3.96
CA LYS A 354 10.29 4.69 -5.29
C LYS A 354 9.16 4.40 -6.27
N ASN A 355 8.85 3.12 -6.49
CA ASN A 355 7.91 2.71 -7.53
C ASN A 355 6.47 3.23 -7.28
N PRO A 356 5.89 3.13 -6.04
CA PRO A 356 4.57 3.70 -5.79
C PRO A 356 4.55 5.22 -5.93
N ALA A 357 5.63 5.93 -5.56
CA ALA A 357 5.73 7.38 -5.78
C ALA A 357 5.74 7.71 -7.27
N GLU A 358 6.55 7.02 -8.08
CA GLU A 358 6.62 7.24 -9.53
C GLU A 358 5.28 6.98 -10.22
N PHE A 359 4.59 5.89 -9.84
CA PHE A 359 3.27 5.57 -10.40
C PHE A 359 2.24 6.68 -10.11
N TYR A 360 2.22 7.21 -8.88
CA TYR A 360 1.34 8.31 -8.50
C TYR A 360 1.86 9.70 -8.87
N ARG A 361 2.85 9.80 -9.78
CA ARG A 361 3.42 11.07 -10.26
C ARG A 361 4.00 11.94 -9.15
N MET A 362 4.34 11.34 -8.01
CA MET A 362 5.08 12.00 -6.93
C MET A 362 6.58 12.01 -7.23
N ILE A 363 7.30 12.96 -6.65
CA ILE A 363 8.78 12.91 -6.66
C ILE A 363 9.20 11.78 -5.72
N PRO A 364 9.93 10.75 -6.21
CA PRO A 364 10.40 9.67 -5.34
C PRO A 364 11.31 10.20 -4.23
N GLY A 365 11.08 9.73 -3.00
CA GLY A 365 11.97 10.03 -1.88
C GLY A 365 13.38 9.50 -2.14
N SER A 366 14.39 10.27 -1.75
CA SER A 366 15.80 9.94 -1.92
C SER A 366 16.62 10.42 -0.72
N VAL A 367 17.70 9.71 -0.40
CA VAL A 367 18.69 10.13 0.61
C VAL A 367 19.83 10.85 -0.11
N SER A 368 19.51 12.02 -0.66
CA SER A 368 20.47 12.86 -1.41
C SER A 368 20.31 14.32 -1.04
N GLN A 369 21.35 15.11 -1.28
CA GLN A 369 21.31 16.56 -1.03
C GLN A 369 20.14 17.20 -1.77
N ASP A 370 19.50 18.20 -1.16
CA ASP A 370 18.33 18.96 -1.61
C ASP A 370 17.01 18.15 -1.69
N ALA A 371 17.04 16.82 -1.46
CA ALA A 371 15.84 16.00 -1.41
C ALA A 371 14.96 16.35 -0.18
N PRO A 372 13.63 16.15 -0.25
CA PRO A 372 12.78 16.20 0.93
C PRO A 372 13.27 15.25 2.02
N ALA A 373 13.29 15.73 3.26
CA ALA A 373 13.73 14.93 4.41
C ALA A 373 12.59 14.02 4.91
N ASP A 374 12.21 13.08 4.06
CA ASP A 374 11.24 12.01 4.31
C ASP A 374 12.00 10.69 4.40
N LEU A 375 12.26 10.22 5.62
CA LEU A 375 13.18 9.12 5.90
C LEU A 375 12.57 8.12 6.89
N VAL A 376 12.98 6.85 6.74
CA VAL A 376 12.77 5.81 7.74
C VAL A 376 14.11 5.27 8.23
N ILE A 377 14.24 5.06 9.54
CA ILE A 377 15.43 4.47 10.18
C ILE A 377 14.99 3.22 10.92
N PHE A 378 15.57 2.08 10.57
CA PHE A 378 15.16 0.78 11.12
C PHE A 378 16.31 -0.21 11.28
N GLY A 379 16.14 -1.15 12.21
CA GLY A 379 17.07 -2.26 12.40
C GLY A 379 16.70 -3.43 11.50
N GLU A 380 17.39 -3.62 10.36
CA GLU A 380 17.07 -4.65 9.35
C GLU A 380 16.87 -6.04 9.96
N LYS A 381 17.72 -6.43 10.90
CA LYS A 381 17.70 -7.76 11.56
C LYS A 381 17.16 -7.72 12.99
N GLU A 382 16.87 -6.52 13.51
CA GLU A 382 16.34 -6.37 14.86
C GLU A 382 14.90 -6.87 14.90
N ARG A 383 14.64 -7.83 15.82
CA ARG A 383 13.32 -8.43 15.99
C ARG A 383 12.46 -7.65 16.97
N TRP A 384 11.18 -7.62 16.70
CA TRP A 384 10.17 -7.03 17.58
C TRP A 384 8.89 -7.87 17.52
N THR A 385 8.10 -7.81 18.59
CA THR A 385 6.82 -8.54 18.67
C THR A 385 5.68 -7.62 18.28
N VAL A 386 4.76 -8.12 17.43
CA VAL A 386 3.53 -7.41 17.04
C VAL A 386 2.53 -7.50 18.19
N ASP A 387 2.53 -6.56 19.12
CA ASP A 387 1.70 -6.57 20.33
C ASP A 387 0.83 -5.30 20.49
N HIS A 388 1.32 -4.16 20.05
CA HIS A 388 0.64 -2.87 20.15
C HIS A 388 0.47 -2.20 18.79
N PHE A 389 -0.73 -1.67 18.54
CA PHE A 389 -1.07 -0.93 17.33
C PHE A 389 -1.30 0.54 17.66
N ALA A 390 -0.79 1.44 16.80
CA ALA A 390 -1.11 2.86 16.80
C ALA A 390 -2.45 3.13 16.09
N SER A 391 -2.83 2.28 15.15
CA SER A 391 -4.18 2.23 14.59
C SER A 391 -5.21 2.02 15.69
N LYS A 392 -6.42 2.58 15.54
CA LYS A 392 -7.56 2.26 16.42
C LYS A 392 -7.93 0.79 16.39
N ALA A 393 -7.71 0.15 15.25
CA ALA A 393 -8.01 -1.25 15.05
C ALA A 393 -6.77 -2.13 15.26
N SER A 394 -7.01 -3.39 15.61
CA SER A 394 -5.96 -4.39 15.77
C SER A 394 -6.30 -5.72 15.07
N ASN A 395 -7.11 -5.64 14.01
CA ASN A 395 -7.55 -6.79 13.24
C ASN A 395 -6.44 -7.31 12.33
N SER A 396 -5.47 -8.01 12.92
CA SER A 396 -4.31 -8.56 12.21
C SER A 396 -4.08 -10.02 12.61
N PRO A 397 -3.88 -10.94 11.63
CA PRO A 397 -3.47 -12.32 11.91
C PRO A 397 -2.02 -12.40 12.40
N PHE A 398 -1.25 -11.34 12.27
CA PHE A 398 0.16 -11.27 12.63
C PHE A 398 0.40 -10.89 14.09
N LYS A 399 -0.65 -10.62 14.86
CA LYS A 399 -0.53 -10.32 16.30
C LYS A 399 0.20 -11.46 17.04
N GLY A 400 1.26 -11.11 17.79
CA GLY A 400 2.12 -12.04 18.50
C GLY A 400 3.25 -12.63 17.64
N TRP A 401 3.37 -12.28 16.36
CA TRP A 401 4.53 -12.67 15.55
C TRP A 401 5.77 -11.85 15.93
N GLU A 402 6.94 -12.49 15.83
CA GLU A 402 8.22 -11.81 15.87
C GLU A 402 8.65 -11.45 14.43
N LEU A 403 8.73 -10.17 14.13
CA LEU A 403 9.13 -9.66 12.81
C LEU A 403 10.48 -8.97 12.88
N PRO A 404 11.32 -9.04 11.84
CA PRO A 404 12.48 -8.18 11.66
C PRO A 404 12.05 -6.76 11.31
N GLY A 405 12.99 -5.82 11.23
CA GLY A 405 12.71 -4.49 10.71
C GLY A 405 12.07 -3.56 11.73
N LYS A 406 12.52 -3.60 12.99
CA LYS A 406 12.04 -2.65 14.00
C LYS A 406 12.30 -1.21 13.56
N ILE A 407 11.25 -0.41 13.49
CA ILE A 407 11.35 1.02 13.18
C ILE A 407 11.85 1.76 14.42
N HIS A 408 12.92 2.55 14.26
CA HIS A 408 13.46 3.44 15.28
C HIS A 408 12.97 4.86 15.10
N TYR A 409 12.99 5.36 13.85
CA TYR A 409 12.52 6.72 13.54
C TYR A 409 11.82 6.74 12.19
N THR A 410 10.77 7.54 12.14
CA THR A 410 10.18 8.03 10.88
C THR A 410 10.27 9.55 10.91
N ILE A 411 10.89 10.11 9.89
CA ILE A 411 11.08 11.56 9.72
C ILE A 411 10.29 11.95 8.48
N CYS A 412 9.41 12.95 8.62
CA CYS A 412 8.63 13.48 7.50
C CYS A 412 8.74 15.01 7.48
N ALA A 413 9.05 15.58 6.30
CA ALA A 413 9.36 16.99 6.12
C ALA A 413 10.35 17.51 7.18
N GLY A 414 11.38 16.70 7.48
CA GLY A 414 12.45 17.02 8.43
C GLY A 414 12.04 17.01 9.91
N LYS A 415 10.87 16.46 10.26
CA LYS A 415 10.40 16.33 11.64
C LYS A 415 10.30 14.85 12.01
N ILE A 416 10.75 14.51 13.22
CA ILE A 416 10.53 13.18 13.79
C ILE A 416 9.03 13.04 14.06
N VAL A 417 8.36 12.15 13.33
CA VAL A 417 6.92 11.87 13.45
C VAL A 417 6.64 10.56 14.19
N TYR A 418 7.67 9.72 14.30
CA TYR A 418 7.66 8.53 15.15
C TYR A 418 9.07 8.25 15.68
N GLN A 419 9.13 7.81 16.95
CA GLN A 419 10.33 7.32 17.62
C GLN A 419 9.96 6.06 18.43
N GLY A 420 10.62 4.90 18.13
CA GLY A 420 10.36 3.57 18.69
C GLY A 420 11.40 3.04 19.63
#